data_97794466ed4095928ab5b41d83d7e060
#
_entry.id   97794466ed4095928ab5b41d83d7e060
#
_cell.length_a   1.000
_cell.length_b   1.000
_cell.length_c   1.000
_cell.angle_alpha   90.00
_cell.angle_beta   90.00
_cell.angle_gamma   90.00
#
_symmetry.space_group_name_H-M   'P 1'
#
loop_
_entity.id
_entity.type
_entity.pdbx_description
1 polymer ?
#
loop_
_entity_poly.entity_id
_entity_poly.type
_entity_poly.pdbx_seq_one_letter_code
_entity_poly.pdbx_strand_id
1 'polypeptide(L)'
;MATASADLKIRRRLGRSELMVTPIGLGCWQFSKGRGLFGNYWTVLDDGEIQRILGLAINGGINWFDTAEAYGKGESEKALSKGLQNLGKSPGEVVIATKWNPVLRRSSSISGTIDTRLQNLAPFPIDLHQIHNPFSLSSVKSQVRAMAGLVHEKKIRYVGISNFSRGQMERARQELQKSGLPLVSNQVRYSLLDRRIEANGVLEAAKDLGISIIAYSPLAQGILTGKFHDDPQLIKSRSGF
;
A
#
# COMPACT_ATOMS: atom_id res chain seq x y z
N MET A 1 -15.03 0.74 -29.83
CA MET A 1 -14.20 0.78 -28.61
C MET A 1 -14.43 -0.52 -27.83
N ALA A 2 -13.62 -1.54 -28.08
CA ALA A 2 -13.80 -2.89 -27.58
C ALA A 2 -12.97 -3.11 -26.31
N THR A 3 -13.63 -3.40 -25.24
CA THR A 3 -13.45 -4.43 -24.19
C THR A 3 -12.05 -4.65 -23.62
N ALA A 4 -11.53 -3.66 -22.87
CA ALA A 4 -10.44 -3.88 -21.88
C ALA A 4 -10.95 -4.53 -20.58
N SER A 5 -12.19 -5.03 -20.55
CA SER A 5 -12.88 -5.47 -19.33
C SER A 5 -12.58 -6.93 -18.90
N ALA A 6 -11.97 -7.75 -19.76
CA ALA A 6 -11.83 -9.18 -19.48
C ALA A 6 -10.64 -9.53 -18.56
N ASP A 7 -9.53 -8.81 -18.65
CA ASP A 7 -8.29 -9.19 -17.96
C ASP A 7 -8.18 -8.72 -16.50
N LEU A 8 -8.93 -7.70 -16.08
CA LEU A 8 -8.95 -7.23 -14.69
C LEU A 8 -9.65 -8.18 -13.72
N LYS A 9 -10.42 -9.15 -14.23
CA LYS A 9 -11.03 -10.21 -13.40
C LYS A 9 -10.04 -11.30 -12.94
N ILE A 10 -8.85 -11.33 -13.53
CA ILE A 10 -7.80 -12.26 -13.10
C ILE A 10 -7.30 -11.84 -11.73
N ARG A 11 -7.50 -12.69 -10.73
CA ARG A 11 -6.95 -12.48 -9.38
C ARG A 11 -5.68 -13.31 -9.21
N ARG A 12 -4.71 -12.74 -8.52
CA ARG A 12 -3.45 -13.39 -8.18
C ARG A 12 -3.29 -13.44 -6.67
N ARG A 13 -2.72 -14.51 -6.18
CA ARG A 13 -2.41 -14.64 -4.76
C ARG A 13 -1.31 -13.65 -4.38
N LEU A 14 -1.49 -12.92 -3.30
CA LEU A 14 -0.48 -12.00 -2.77
C LEU A 14 0.51 -12.79 -1.88
N GLY A 15 1.69 -13.08 -2.41
CA GLY A 15 2.70 -13.88 -1.72
C GLY A 15 2.16 -15.22 -1.24
N ARG A 16 2.52 -15.59 -0.02
CA ARG A 16 2.03 -16.82 0.63
C ARG A 16 0.80 -16.58 1.53
N SER A 17 -0.09 -15.68 1.11
CA SER A 17 -1.34 -15.39 1.82
C SER A 17 -2.54 -16.03 1.10
N GLU A 18 -3.72 -15.90 1.67
CA GLU A 18 -5.00 -16.24 1.01
C GLU A 18 -5.62 -15.05 0.28
N LEU A 19 -4.95 -13.89 0.30
CA LEU A 19 -5.46 -12.70 -0.35
C LEU A 19 -5.36 -12.85 -1.88
N MET A 20 -6.49 -12.85 -2.53
CA MET A 20 -6.63 -12.89 -3.99
C MET A 20 -6.89 -11.48 -4.50
N VAL A 21 -5.88 -10.85 -5.10
CA VAL A 21 -5.92 -9.45 -5.55
C VAL A 21 -5.82 -9.33 -7.07
N THR A 22 -6.43 -8.30 -7.62
CA THR A 22 -6.26 -7.94 -9.03
C THR A 22 -4.82 -7.48 -9.30
N PRO A 23 -4.28 -7.65 -10.53
CA PRO A 23 -2.94 -7.20 -10.89
C PRO A 23 -2.70 -5.71 -10.63
N ILE A 24 -3.76 -4.90 -10.73
CA ILE A 24 -3.75 -3.47 -10.43
C ILE A 24 -4.52 -3.24 -9.14
N GLY A 25 -3.94 -2.48 -8.21
CA GLY A 25 -4.59 -1.96 -7.02
C GLY A 25 -4.67 -0.44 -7.07
N LEU A 26 -5.59 0.14 -6.31
CA LEU A 26 -5.70 1.60 -6.20
C LEU A 26 -4.88 2.11 -5.01
N GLY A 27 -3.84 2.92 -5.29
CA GLY A 27 -3.13 3.68 -4.28
C GLY A 27 -3.92 4.93 -3.87
N CYS A 28 -4.09 5.13 -2.57
CA CYS A 28 -4.94 6.18 -2.01
C CYS A 28 -4.16 7.36 -1.41
N TRP A 29 -2.91 7.58 -1.81
CA TRP A 29 -2.13 8.70 -1.26
C TRP A 29 -2.81 10.07 -1.52
N GLN A 30 -3.39 10.25 -2.71
CA GLN A 30 -4.09 11.48 -3.09
C GLN A 30 -5.36 11.74 -2.25
N PHE A 31 -5.87 10.76 -1.52
CA PHE A 31 -7.02 10.92 -0.62
C PHE A 31 -6.65 11.62 0.71
N SER A 32 -5.41 12.10 0.85
CA SER A 32 -4.88 12.80 2.03
C SER A 32 -5.53 14.16 2.33
N LYS A 33 -6.34 14.69 1.41
CA LYS A 33 -7.05 15.99 1.53
C LYS A 33 -6.12 17.16 1.85
N GLY A 34 -4.92 17.18 1.30
CA GLY A 34 -3.95 18.23 1.53
C GLY A 34 -3.32 18.24 2.93
N ARG A 35 -3.60 17.25 3.78
CA ARG A 35 -3.10 17.17 5.15
C ARG A 35 -1.80 16.38 5.27
N GLY A 36 -1.06 16.63 6.35
CA GLY A 36 0.22 15.96 6.63
C GLY A 36 1.43 16.61 5.95
N LEU A 37 2.63 16.10 6.23
CA LEU A 37 3.90 16.68 5.80
C LEU A 37 4.03 16.78 4.27
N PHE A 38 3.38 15.88 3.53
CA PHE A 38 3.37 15.83 2.06
C PHE A 38 1.96 16.00 1.49
N GLY A 39 1.04 16.63 2.24
CA GLY A 39 -0.35 16.77 1.85
C GLY A 39 -0.55 17.57 0.57
N ASN A 40 0.29 18.59 0.34
CA ASN A 40 0.25 19.45 -0.83
C ASN A 40 1.09 18.93 -2.01
N TYR A 41 1.62 17.70 -1.90
CA TYR A 41 2.40 17.10 -2.98
C TYR A 41 1.53 16.79 -4.21
N TRP A 42 0.25 16.49 -4.00
CA TRP A 42 -0.73 16.23 -5.03
C TRP A 42 -1.84 17.29 -4.98
N THR A 43 -2.52 17.50 -6.09
CA THR A 43 -3.77 18.26 -6.12
C THR A 43 -4.75 17.67 -5.09
N VAL A 44 -5.35 18.52 -4.28
CA VAL A 44 -6.33 18.10 -3.29
C VAL A 44 -7.60 17.65 -4.01
N LEU A 45 -8.03 16.44 -3.72
CA LEU A 45 -9.29 15.88 -4.21
C LEU A 45 -10.40 16.13 -3.20
N ASP A 46 -11.57 16.52 -3.69
CA ASP A 46 -12.78 16.59 -2.88
C ASP A 46 -13.43 15.20 -2.68
N ASP A 47 -14.46 15.12 -1.83
CA ASP A 47 -15.15 13.86 -1.53
C ASP A 47 -15.86 13.28 -2.77
N GLY A 48 -16.38 14.12 -3.67
CA GLY A 48 -17.04 13.71 -4.90
C GLY A 48 -16.06 13.08 -5.90
N GLU A 49 -14.88 13.71 -6.04
CA GLU A 49 -13.80 13.17 -6.89
C GLU A 49 -13.29 11.82 -6.35
N ILE A 50 -13.06 11.73 -5.03
CA ILE A 50 -12.67 10.46 -4.38
C ILE A 50 -13.72 9.38 -4.64
N GLN A 51 -15.01 9.72 -4.47
CA GLN A 51 -16.13 8.81 -4.71
C GLN A 51 -16.16 8.32 -6.15
N ARG A 52 -15.98 9.23 -7.12
CA ARG A 52 -15.93 8.92 -8.54
C ARG A 52 -14.76 8.00 -8.88
N ILE A 53 -13.57 8.26 -8.35
CA ILE A 53 -12.36 7.43 -8.56
C ILE A 53 -12.57 6.02 -8.00
N LEU A 54 -13.10 5.90 -6.79
CA LEU A 54 -13.41 4.60 -6.17
C LEU A 54 -14.45 3.83 -6.98
N GLY A 55 -15.51 4.50 -7.43
CA GLY A 55 -16.54 3.89 -8.27
C GLY A 55 -15.97 3.35 -9.59
N LEU A 56 -15.14 4.13 -10.28
CA LEU A 56 -14.46 3.69 -11.50
C LEU A 56 -13.54 2.49 -11.26
N ALA A 57 -12.77 2.51 -10.16
CA ALA A 57 -11.87 1.42 -9.81
C ALA A 57 -12.64 0.11 -9.56
N ILE A 58 -13.70 0.16 -8.76
CA ILE A 58 -14.56 -0.99 -8.44
C ILE A 58 -15.27 -1.52 -9.70
N ASN A 59 -15.87 -0.65 -10.49
CA ASN A 59 -16.53 -1.01 -11.74
C ASN A 59 -15.57 -1.60 -12.76
N GLY A 60 -14.30 -1.13 -12.76
CA GLY A 60 -13.20 -1.70 -13.54
C GLY A 60 -12.67 -3.04 -13.01
N GLY A 61 -13.20 -3.54 -11.89
CA GLY A 61 -12.85 -4.85 -11.32
C GLY A 61 -11.73 -4.82 -10.28
N ILE A 62 -11.14 -3.65 -9.95
CA ILE A 62 -10.14 -3.52 -8.89
C ILE A 62 -10.78 -3.94 -7.56
N ASN A 63 -10.11 -4.83 -6.83
CA ASN A 63 -10.61 -5.36 -5.57
C ASN A 63 -9.72 -5.07 -4.36
N TRP A 64 -8.64 -4.28 -4.51
CA TRP A 64 -7.80 -3.92 -3.38
C TRP A 64 -7.30 -2.48 -3.43
N PHE A 65 -7.11 -1.91 -2.23
CA PHE A 65 -6.86 -0.50 -2.00
C PHE A 65 -5.71 -0.35 -1.01
N ASP A 66 -4.73 0.51 -1.34
CA ASP A 66 -3.52 0.72 -0.55
C ASP A 66 -3.46 2.15 -0.03
N THR A 67 -3.49 2.29 1.29
CA THR A 67 -3.39 3.56 2.02
C THR A 67 -2.23 3.53 3.03
N ALA A 68 -2.13 4.53 3.91
CA ALA A 68 -1.16 4.58 5.01
C ALA A 68 -1.57 5.60 6.08
N GLU A 69 -1.11 5.38 7.33
CA GLU A 69 -1.31 6.36 8.42
C GLU A 69 -0.67 7.72 8.11
N ALA A 70 0.44 7.72 7.35
CA ALA A 70 1.15 8.94 6.97
C ALA A 70 0.37 9.78 5.94
N TYR A 71 -0.58 9.19 5.22
CA TYR A 71 -1.33 9.89 4.19
C TYR A 71 -2.40 10.78 4.82
N GLY A 72 -2.05 12.05 4.98
CA GLY A 72 -2.92 13.02 5.64
C GLY A 72 -3.15 12.75 7.13
N LYS A 73 -2.22 12.08 7.83
CA LYS A 73 -2.39 11.66 9.23
C LYS A 73 -3.66 10.81 9.44
N GLY A 74 -3.92 9.89 8.50
CA GLY A 74 -5.07 8.99 8.52
C GLY A 74 -6.30 9.50 7.76
N GLU A 75 -6.29 10.70 7.19
CA GLU A 75 -7.42 11.19 6.38
C GLU A 75 -7.66 10.32 5.16
N SER A 76 -6.60 9.79 4.53
CA SER A 76 -6.74 8.85 3.42
C SER A 76 -7.45 7.55 3.83
N GLU A 77 -7.18 7.04 5.03
CA GLU A 77 -7.87 5.84 5.55
C GLU A 77 -9.36 6.11 5.74
N LYS A 78 -9.71 7.26 6.35
CA LYS A 78 -11.11 7.67 6.56
C LYS A 78 -11.85 7.91 5.24
N ALA A 79 -11.20 8.59 4.30
CA ALA A 79 -11.79 8.88 2.99
C ALA A 79 -12.04 7.58 2.19
N LEU A 80 -11.08 6.63 2.25
CA LEU A 80 -11.24 5.32 1.63
C LEU A 80 -12.43 4.56 2.24
N SER A 81 -12.48 4.43 3.57
CA SER A 81 -13.57 3.72 4.25
C SER A 81 -14.93 4.34 3.93
N LYS A 82 -15.06 5.67 4.08
CA LYS A 82 -16.29 6.40 3.76
C LYS A 82 -16.72 6.17 2.31
N GLY A 83 -15.78 6.28 1.37
CA GLY A 83 -16.07 6.12 -0.05
C GLY A 83 -16.52 4.69 -0.41
N LEU A 84 -15.90 3.67 0.18
CA LEU A 84 -16.32 2.27 -0.02
C LEU A 84 -17.71 2.00 0.56
N GLN A 85 -18.02 2.52 1.76
CA GLN A 85 -19.36 2.42 2.36
C GLN A 85 -20.43 3.08 1.49
N ASN A 86 -20.17 4.29 0.98
CA ASN A 86 -21.09 4.99 0.07
C ASN A 86 -21.34 4.22 -1.25
N LEU A 87 -20.39 3.36 -1.66
CA LEU A 87 -20.54 2.46 -2.81
C LEU A 87 -21.17 1.12 -2.44
N GLY A 88 -21.70 0.98 -1.23
CA GLY A 88 -22.36 -0.24 -0.76
C GLY A 88 -21.41 -1.42 -0.54
N LYS A 89 -20.12 -1.17 -0.37
CA LYS A 89 -19.15 -2.24 -0.11
C LYS A 89 -19.16 -2.66 1.35
N SER A 90 -19.06 -3.97 1.55
CA SER A 90 -19.02 -4.60 2.87
C SER A 90 -17.66 -5.23 3.18
N PRO A 91 -17.33 -5.47 4.47
CA PRO A 91 -16.13 -6.21 4.86
C PRO A 91 -16.01 -7.55 4.12
N GLY A 92 -14.82 -7.83 3.58
CA GLY A 92 -14.52 -9.05 2.83
C GLY A 92 -14.76 -8.98 1.32
N GLU A 93 -15.48 -7.97 0.80
CA GLU A 93 -15.64 -7.77 -0.64
C GLU A 93 -14.40 -7.14 -1.29
N VAL A 94 -13.63 -6.39 -0.50
CA VAL A 94 -12.40 -5.71 -0.91
C VAL A 94 -11.26 -6.02 0.05
N VAL A 95 -10.03 -5.91 -0.43
CA VAL A 95 -8.80 -6.09 0.36
C VAL A 95 -8.24 -4.71 0.71
N ILE A 96 -8.01 -4.46 1.99
CA ILE A 96 -7.47 -3.19 2.49
C ILE A 96 -6.03 -3.37 2.96
N ALA A 97 -5.12 -2.61 2.36
CA ALA A 97 -3.74 -2.48 2.80
C ALA A 97 -3.51 -1.09 3.40
N THR A 98 -2.87 -1.05 4.58
CA THR A 98 -2.39 0.20 5.18
C THR A 98 -0.97 0.04 5.69
N LYS A 99 -0.34 1.15 6.18
CA LYS A 99 1.08 1.13 6.55
C LYS A 99 1.31 1.89 7.85
N TRP A 100 2.16 1.33 8.70
CA TRP A 100 2.75 2.01 9.84
C TRP A 100 3.95 2.84 9.41
N ASN A 101 4.03 4.11 9.80
CA ASN A 101 5.16 5.00 9.53
C ASN A 101 6.24 4.85 10.61
N PRO A 102 7.44 4.32 10.29
CA PRO A 102 8.50 4.07 11.25
C PRO A 102 9.39 5.28 11.59
N VAL A 103 9.30 6.38 10.82
CA VAL A 103 10.23 7.52 10.92
C VAL A 103 10.24 8.13 12.32
N LEU A 104 11.42 8.14 12.96
CA LEU A 104 11.66 8.60 14.32
C LEU A 104 10.82 7.89 15.39
N ARG A 105 10.34 6.67 15.10
CA ARG A 105 9.48 5.90 16.00
C ARG A 105 10.10 4.54 16.34
N ARG A 106 9.73 4.03 17.51
CA ARG A 106 10.08 2.67 17.97
C ARG A 106 8.97 1.69 17.59
N SER A 107 9.31 0.41 17.52
CA SER A 107 8.37 -0.68 17.22
C SER A 107 7.19 -0.77 18.20
N SER A 108 7.34 -0.29 19.44
CA SER A 108 6.23 -0.20 20.41
C SER A 108 5.07 0.67 19.94
N SER A 109 5.33 1.64 19.05
CA SER A 109 4.26 2.47 18.49
C SER A 109 3.39 1.74 17.46
N ILE A 110 3.79 0.54 16.99
CA ILE A 110 2.98 -0.30 16.10
C ILE A 110 1.69 -0.70 16.83
N SER A 111 1.81 -1.29 18.01
CA SER A 111 0.65 -1.62 18.87
C SER A 111 -0.05 -0.39 19.41
N GLY A 112 0.68 0.69 19.71
CA GLY A 112 0.10 1.93 20.23
C GLY A 112 -0.75 2.73 19.24
N THR A 113 -0.65 2.45 17.93
CA THR A 113 -1.40 3.21 16.90
C THR A 113 -2.36 2.38 16.09
N ILE A 114 -2.37 1.05 16.25
CA ILE A 114 -3.21 0.18 15.44
C ILE A 114 -4.70 0.44 15.63
N ASP A 115 -5.15 0.72 16.84
CA ASP A 115 -6.57 0.95 17.12
C ASP A 115 -7.10 2.18 16.40
N THR A 116 -6.27 3.22 16.22
CA THR A 116 -6.62 4.38 15.37
C THR A 116 -6.77 3.96 13.90
N ARG A 117 -5.92 3.06 13.39
CA ARG A 117 -6.05 2.54 12.00
C ARG A 117 -7.34 1.75 11.83
N LEU A 118 -7.64 0.88 12.79
CA LEU A 118 -8.89 0.11 12.79
C LEU A 118 -10.12 1.03 12.83
N GLN A 119 -10.11 2.06 13.66
CA GLN A 119 -11.19 3.06 13.72
C GLN A 119 -11.36 3.83 12.41
N ASN A 120 -10.24 4.30 11.82
CA ASN A 120 -10.28 5.06 10.56
C ASN A 120 -10.81 4.23 9.38
N LEU A 121 -10.53 2.93 9.37
CA LEU A 121 -10.91 2.01 8.30
C LEU A 121 -12.23 1.28 8.58
N ALA A 122 -12.81 1.40 9.79
CA ALA A 122 -14.07 0.74 10.13
C ALA A 122 -15.16 1.04 9.08
N PRO A 123 -15.97 0.05 8.69
CA PRO A 123 -16.07 -1.32 9.22
C PRO A 123 -15.08 -2.32 8.57
N PHE A 124 -14.21 -1.89 7.66
CA PHE A 124 -13.31 -2.78 6.92
C PHE A 124 -12.14 -3.25 7.78
N PRO A 125 -11.78 -4.55 7.73
CA PRO A 125 -10.58 -5.06 8.40
C PRO A 125 -9.30 -4.57 7.71
N ILE A 126 -8.18 -4.64 8.42
CA ILE A 126 -6.86 -4.48 7.81
C ILE A 126 -6.38 -5.85 7.34
N ASP A 127 -6.44 -6.07 6.02
CA ASP A 127 -5.99 -7.34 5.43
C ASP A 127 -4.46 -7.41 5.34
N LEU A 128 -3.80 -6.30 5.01
CA LEU A 128 -2.35 -6.20 4.91
C LEU A 128 -1.87 -4.97 5.67
N HIS A 129 -1.10 -5.18 6.75
CA HIS A 129 -0.42 -4.08 7.43
C HIS A 129 1.07 -4.10 7.10
N GLN A 130 1.56 -2.98 6.58
CA GLN A 130 2.92 -2.88 6.06
C GLN A 130 3.79 -1.96 6.92
N ILE A 131 5.07 -2.28 7.08
CA ILE A 131 6.08 -1.32 7.55
C ILE A 131 6.45 -0.43 6.37
N HIS A 132 6.15 0.88 6.45
CA HIS A 132 6.20 1.83 5.31
C HIS A 132 7.61 2.01 4.72
N ASN A 133 8.65 1.92 5.56
CA ASN A 133 10.05 1.94 5.18
C ASN A 133 10.90 1.33 6.31
N PRO A 134 12.19 1.01 6.08
CA PRO A 134 13.04 0.40 7.12
C PRO A 134 13.55 1.39 8.18
N PHE A 135 13.31 2.70 8.05
CA PHE A 135 13.89 3.75 8.88
C PHE A 135 13.13 3.93 10.21
N SER A 136 13.50 3.13 11.20
CA SER A 136 12.95 3.15 12.56
C SER A 136 14.06 3.25 13.60
N LEU A 137 13.74 3.70 14.79
CA LEU A 137 14.61 3.63 15.97
C LEU A 137 14.69 2.20 16.56
N SER A 138 14.01 1.24 15.93
CA SER A 138 14.04 -0.19 16.30
C SER A 138 14.57 -1.05 15.16
N SER A 139 15.17 -2.20 15.51
CA SER A 139 15.63 -3.16 14.51
C SER A 139 14.50 -3.72 13.67
N VAL A 140 14.79 -4.20 12.46
CA VAL A 140 13.83 -4.92 11.61
C VAL A 140 13.15 -6.06 12.39
N LYS A 141 13.91 -6.84 13.16
CA LYS A 141 13.36 -7.93 13.97
C LYS A 141 12.31 -7.44 14.97
N SER A 142 12.59 -6.33 15.69
CA SER A 142 11.65 -5.77 16.67
C SER A 142 10.37 -5.24 16.01
N GLN A 143 10.50 -4.58 14.84
CA GLN A 143 9.34 -4.08 14.08
C GLN A 143 8.45 -5.24 13.65
N VAL A 144 9.05 -6.26 13.03
CA VAL A 144 8.33 -7.42 12.50
C VAL A 144 7.69 -8.26 13.61
N ARG A 145 8.36 -8.40 14.78
CA ARG A 145 7.78 -9.06 15.96
C ARG A 145 6.54 -8.33 16.47
N ALA A 146 6.57 -7.00 16.49
CA ALA A 146 5.39 -6.21 16.87
C ALA A 146 4.23 -6.41 15.88
N MET A 147 4.51 -6.48 14.57
CA MET A 147 3.50 -6.82 13.56
C MET A 147 2.94 -8.24 13.77
N ALA A 148 3.79 -9.22 14.09
CA ALA A 148 3.35 -10.58 14.39
C ALA A 148 2.38 -10.62 15.58
N GLY A 149 2.63 -9.83 16.62
CA GLY A 149 1.71 -9.66 17.75
C GLY A 149 0.31 -9.22 17.29
N LEU A 150 0.22 -8.25 16.37
CA LEU A 150 -1.07 -7.79 15.86
C LEU A 150 -1.82 -8.87 15.06
N VAL A 151 -1.11 -9.78 14.39
CA VAL A 151 -1.74 -10.94 13.71
C VAL A 151 -2.31 -11.90 14.74
N HIS A 152 -1.56 -12.23 15.79
CA HIS A 152 -2.03 -13.10 16.87
C HIS A 152 -3.22 -12.48 17.64
N GLU A 153 -3.24 -11.16 17.80
CA GLU A 153 -4.36 -10.41 18.36
C GLU A 153 -5.55 -10.28 17.40
N LYS A 154 -5.45 -10.81 16.17
CA LYS A 154 -6.46 -10.71 15.09
C LYS A 154 -6.81 -9.26 14.70
N LYS A 155 -5.93 -8.32 14.97
CA LYS A 155 -6.07 -6.90 14.57
C LYS A 155 -5.73 -6.66 13.10
N ILE A 156 -4.86 -7.50 12.54
CA ILE A 156 -4.49 -7.50 11.11
C ILE A 156 -4.43 -8.95 10.61
N ARG A 157 -4.60 -9.15 9.30
CA ARG A 157 -4.53 -10.51 8.73
C ARG A 157 -3.12 -10.90 8.31
N TYR A 158 -2.42 -10.03 7.61
CA TYR A 158 -1.09 -10.31 7.06
C TYR A 158 -0.12 -9.15 7.25
N VAL A 159 1.19 -9.50 7.26
CA VAL A 159 2.29 -8.56 7.40
C VAL A 159 2.99 -8.37 6.06
N GLY A 160 3.19 -7.11 5.68
CA GLY A 160 4.04 -6.69 4.57
C GLY A 160 5.13 -5.71 5.00
N ILE A 161 6.00 -5.40 4.08
CA ILE A 161 7.05 -4.39 4.22
C ILE A 161 7.09 -3.49 2.99
N SER A 162 7.79 -2.37 3.09
CA SER A 162 7.96 -1.45 1.96
C SER A 162 9.37 -0.86 1.96
N ASN A 163 9.99 -0.80 0.78
CA ASN A 163 11.33 -0.28 0.56
C ASN A 163 12.45 -1.02 1.30
N PHE A 164 12.27 -2.30 1.58
CA PHE A 164 13.27 -3.12 2.24
C PHE A 164 14.25 -3.71 1.21
N SER A 165 15.54 -3.70 1.55
CA SER A 165 16.60 -4.36 0.78
C SER A 165 16.52 -5.89 0.92
N ARG A 166 17.25 -6.62 0.07
CA ARG A 166 17.37 -8.09 0.14
C ARG A 166 17.62 -8.58 1.56
N GLY A 167 18.70 -8.13 2.21
CA GLY A 167 19.04 -8.63 3.55
C GLY A 167 18.05 -8.20 4.64
N GLN A 168 17.31 -7.10 4.43
CA GLN A 168 16.22 -6.73 5.35
C GLN A 168 14.98 -7.61 5.14
N MET A 169 14.65 -7.99 3.90
CA MET A 169 13.59 -8.94 3.57
C MET A 169 13.86 -10.31 4.22
N GLU A 170 15.08 -10.81 4.07
CA GLU A 170 15.52 -12.09 4.64
C GLU A 170 15.37 -12.08 6.18
N ARG A 171 15.84 -11.02 6.84
CA ARG A 171 15.71 -10.87 8.31
C ARG A 171 14.25 -10.76 8.76
N ALA A 172 13.42 -10.03 8.01
CA ALA A 172 12.00 -9.89 8.30
C ALA A 172 11.28 -11.23 8.17
N ARG A 173 11.54 -11.97 7.08
CA ARG A 173 10.96 -13.29 6.86
C ARG A 173 11.37 -14.30 7.93
N GLN A 174 12.67 -14.35 8.26
CA GLN A 174 13.17 -15.25 9.31
C GLN A 174 12.50 -14.98 10.67
N GLU A 175 12.27 -13.72 11.01
CA GLU A 175 11.61 -13.36 12.27
C GLU A 175 10.13 -13.75 12.29
N LEU A 176 9.37 -13.48 11.19
CA LEU A 176 7.97 -13.91 11.07
C LEU A 176 7.81 -15.44 11.11
N GLN A 177 8.74 -16.16 10.50
CA GLN A 177 8.72 -17.61 10.48
C GLN A 177 8.77 -18.24 11.88
N LYS A 178 9.43 -17.59 12.85
CA LYS A 178 9.43 -18.03 14.27
C LYS A 178 8.03 -17.99 14.89
N SER A 179 7.15 -17.17 14.38
CA SER A 179 5.74 -17.04 14.78
C SER A 179 4.78 -17.80 13.87
N GLY A 180 5.30 -18.64 12.96
CA GLY A 180 4.50 -19.38 11.99
C GLY A 180 3.85 -18.52 10.90
N LEU A 181 4.27 -17.26 10.76
CA LEU A 181 3.61 -16.28 9.87
C LEU A 181 4.42 -16.04 8.59
N PRO A 182 3.74 -15.85 7.43
CA PRO A 182 4.40 -15.47 6.20
C PRO A 182 4.68 -13.96 6.15
N LEU A 183 5.80 -13.57 5.53
CA LEU A 183 5.97 -12.23 4.99
C LEU A 183 5.40 -12.24 3.57
N VAL A 184 4.35 -11.44 3.29
CA VAL A 184 3.59 -11.63 2.05
C VAL A 184 3.98 -10.66 0.93
N SER A 185 4.46 -9.46 1.26
CA SER A 185 4.81 -8.45 0.25
C SER A 185 5.98 -7.57 0.64
N ASN A 186 6.69 -7.06 -0.39
CA ASN A 186 7.55 -5.90 -0.29
C ASN A 186 7.08 -4.86 -1.32
N GLN A 187 6.55 -3.73 -0.85
CA GLN A 187 6.11 -2.64 -1.71
C GLN A 187 7.29 -1.73 -2.03
N VAL A 188 7.64 -1.60 -3.31
CA VAL A 188 8.84 -0.89 -3.78
C VAL A 188 8.57 -0.03 -5.00
N ARG A 189 9.37 1.00 -5.21
CA ARG A 189 9.34 1.78 -6.44
C ARG A 189 9.79 0.89 -7.61
N TYR A 190 8.92 0.75 -8.59
CA TYR A 190 9.23 -0.03 -9.78
C TYR A 190 8.42 0.45 -10.98
N SER A 191 9.13 0.80 -12.06
CA SER A 191 8.55 1.29 -13.31
C SER A 191 9.54 1.05 -14.46
N LEU A 192 9.17 1.38 -15.69
CA LEU A 192 10.10 1.34 -16.82
C LEU A 192 11.31 2.28 -16.64
N LEU A 193 11.17 3.35 -15.83
CA LEU A 193 12.25 4.31 -15.54
C LEU A 193 13.03 3.99 -14.27
N ASP A 194 12.52 3.14 -13.39
CA ASP A 194 13.21 2.72 -12.15
C ASP A 194 13.17 1.21 -12.03
N ARG A 195 14.23 0.57 -12.52
CA ARG A 195 14.38 -0.88 -12.55
C ARG A 195 15.45 -1.40 -11.56
N ARG A 196 15.84 -0.60 -10.58
CA ARG A 196 16.91 -0.93 -9.64
C ARG A 196 16.71 -2.23 -8.90
N ILE A 197 15.46 -2.63 -8.62
CA ILE A 197 15.17 -3.89 -7.92
C ILE A 197 15.59 -5.15 -8.71
N GLU A 198 15.76 -5.04 -10.02
CA GLU A 198 16.23 -6.14 -10.87
C GLU A 198 17.73 -6.43 -10.69
N ALA A 199 18.51 -5.38 -10.36
CA ALA A 199 19.97 -5.48 -10.23
C ALA A 199 20.46 -5.56 -8.77
N ASN A 200 19.66 -5.09 -7.78
CA ASN A 200 20.09 -5.00 -6.38
C ASN A 200 19.70 -6.21 -5.52
N GLY A 201 19.21 -7.28 -6.14
CA GLY A 201 18.85 -8.54 -5.50
C GLY A 201 17.47 -8.55 -4.82
N VAL A 202 16.70 -7.45 -4.85
CA VAL A 202 15.37 -7.40 -4.21
C VAL A 202 14.37 -8.27 -4.96
N LEU A 203 14.35 -8.21 -6.31
CA LEU A 203 13.44 -9.01 -7.11
C LEU A 203 13.75 -10.50 -7.03
N GLU A 204 15.04 -10.86 -7.03
CA GLU A 204 15.51 -12.24 -6.85
C GLU A 204 15.07 -12.77 -5.49
N ALA A 205 15.39 -12.04 -4.40
CA ALA A 205 14.98 -12.43 -3.04
C ALA A 205 13.47 -12.57 -2.90
N ALA A 206 12.67 -11.70 -3.54
CA ALA A 206 11.23 -11.81 -3.51
C ALA A 206 10.74 -13.14 -4.13
N LYS A 207 11.32 -13.55 -5.26
CA LYS A 207 11.02 -14.85 -5.91
C LYS A 207 11.40 -16.01 -5.00
N ASP A 208 12.62 -16.05 -4.47
CA ASP A 208 13.14 -17.13 -3.64
C ASP A 208 12.36 -17.30 -2.34
N LEU A 209 11.96 -16.19 -1.73
CA LEU A 209 11.24 -16.17 -0.47
C LEU A 209 9.71 -16.33 -0.63
N GLY A 210 9.18 -16.28 -1.86
CA GLY A 210 7.76 -16.33 -2.14
C GLY A 210 7.01 -15.08 -1.66
N ILE A 211 7.65 -13.90 -1.77
CA ILE A 211 7.13 -12.60 -1.39
C ILE A 211 6.66 -11.87 -2.66
N SER A 212 5.45 -11.30 -2.67
CA SER A 212 5.00 -10.50 -3.80
C SER A 212 5.65 -9.11 -3.81
N ILE A 213 6.10 -8.67 -4.98
CA ILE A 213 6.45 -7.26 -5.19
C ILE A 213 5.16 -6.49 -5.48
N ILE A 214 4.92 -5.44 -4.69
CA ILE A 214 3.90 -4.43 -4.97
C ILE A 214 4.62 -3.21 -5.56
N ALA A 215 4.40 -2.93 -6.84
CA ALA A 215 5.03 -1.79 -7.51
C ALA A 215 4.27 -0.50 -7.21
N TYR A 216 4.91 0.47 -6.51
CA TYR A 216 4.35 1.81 -6.44
C TYR A 216 4.97 2.74 -7.48
N SER A 217 4.24 3.77 -7.88
CA SER A 217 4.59 4.70 -8.97
C SER A 217 4.93 3.99 -10.30
N PRO A 218 4.14 3.01 -10.76
CA PRO A 218 4.45 2.25 -11.98
C PRO A 218 4.47 3.14 -13.24
N LEU A 219 3.75 4.27 -13.22
CA LEU A 219 3.74 5.27 -14.29
C LEU A 219 4.72 6.43 -14.04
N ALA A 220 5.70 6.25 -13.12
CA ALA A 220 6.69 7.27 -12.75
C ALA A 220 6.04 8.63 -12.48
N GLN A 221 5.00 8.64 -11.63
CA GLN A 221 4.23 9.83 -11.27
C GLN A 221 3.58 10.55 -12.47
N GLY A 222 3.25 9.81 -13.52
CA GLY A 222 2.59 10.30 -14.73
C GLY A 222 3.53 10.63 -15.88
N ILE A 223 4.87 10.50 -15.71
CA ILE A 223 5.82 10.72 -16.82
C ILE A 223 5.53 9.73 -17.96
N LEU A 224 5.25 8.48 -17.63
CA LEU A 224 4.99 7.43 -18.62
C LEU A 224 3.58 7.46 -19.24
N THR A 225 2.75 8.45 -18.91
CA THR A 225 1.42 8.59 -19.52
C THR A 225 1.42 9.37 -20.83
N GLY A 226 2.51 10.02 -21.19
CA GLY A 226 2.60 10.91 -22.37
C GLY A 226 2.10 12.34 -22.10
N LYS A 227 1.29 12.59 -21.06
CA LYS A 227 0.62 13.89 -20.83
C LYS A 227 1.55 15.11 -20.81
N PHE A 228 2.83 14.92 -20.47
CA PHE A 228 3.81 15.99 -20.44
C PHE A 228 4.44 16.26 -21.82
N HIS A 229 4.27 15.35 -22.78
CA HIS A 229 4.55 15.60 -24.19
C HIS A 229 3.42 16.39 -24.84
N ASP A 230 2.17 16.07 -24.47
CA ASP A 230 0.98 16.72 -25.00
C ASP A 230 0.85 18.15 -24.45
N ASP A 231 1.19 18.36 -23.17
CA ASP A 231 1.20 19.67 -22.51
C ASP A 231 2.42 19.82 -21.57
N PRO A 232 3.55 20.40 -22.05
CA PRO A 232 4.74 20.65 -21.26
C PRO A 232 4.54 21.61 -20.07
N GLN A 233 3.50 22.46 -20.07
CA GLN A 233 3.21 23.37 -18.94
C GLN A 233 2.80 22.62 -17.67
N LEU A 234 2.26 21.40 -17.82
CA LEU A 234 1.92 20.55 -16.69
C LEU A 234 3.12 20.19 -15.81
N ILE A 235 4.37 20.25 -16.33
CA ILE A 235 5.59 20.03 -15.56
C ILE A 235 5.78 21.17 -14.53
N LYS A 236 5.51 22.41 -14.94
CA LYS A 236 5.68 23.59 -14.10
C LYS A 236 4.71 23.66 -12.92
N SER A 237 3.55 23.04 -13.07
CA SER A 237 2.51 23.01 -12.03
C SER A 237 2.74 21.93 -10.95
N ARG A 238 3.76 21.08 -11.10
CA ARG A 238 4.04 20.01 -10.12
C ARG A 238 4.90 20.50 -8.97
N SER A 239 4.36 20.43 -7.77
CA SER A 239 5.15 20.57 -6.54
C SER A 239 6.01 19.30 -6.36
N GLY A 240 7.34 19.45 -6.28
CA GLY A 240 8.24 18.36 -5.87
C GLY A 240 9.03 17.66 -6.99
N PHE A 241 9.29 18.32 -8.10
CA PHE A 241 10.39 18.00 -9.04
C PHE A 241 11.47 19.03 -8.96
#